data_2f822d405ab9426fa0dff551f3d6dd4a
#
_entry.id   2f822d405ab9426fa0dff551f3d6dd4a
#
_cell.length_a   1.000
_cell.length_b   1.000
_cell.length_c   1.000
_cell.angle_alpha   90.00
_cell.angle_beta   90.00
_cell.angle_gamma   90.00
#
_symmetry.space_group_name_H-M   'P 1'
#
loop_
_entity.id
_entity.type
_entity.pdbx_description
1 polymer ?
#
loop_
_entity_poly.entity_id
_entity_poly.type
_entity_poly.pdbx_seq_one_letter_code
_entity_poly.pdbx_strand_id
1 'polypeptide(L)'
;TGAYVRIHPRKVAAPRLTCNPVICLEGKMLRLHVIANSDSDTDQSLKLAVRDTVLKNLGEKLDGCADRFEAETIAENKKEELCAAAEETLRQGGSDDDVRIEIGKEYYPTRIYEGVRLPAGTYNSLRVIIGNGAGHNWWCVLFPVLCTSSASEPNEEFTDAGFTPGQIKVLTETEKPKYVLKFKILEFFGSLGHKNEESKSTEPEDKDSGVIIQK
;
A
#
# COMPACT_ATOMS: atom_id res chain seq x y z
N THR A 1 60.05 -29.49 -19.93
CA THR A 1 59.57 -28.14 -19.63
C THR A 1 58.10 -28.03 -20.02
N GLY A 2 57.18 -28.36 -19.08
CA GLY A 2 55.73 -28.27 -19.26
C GLY A 2 55.21 -26.92 -18.83
N ALA A 3 54.62 -26.16 -19.75
CA ALA A 3 53.97 -24.88 -19.42
C ALA A 3 52.56 -25.15 -18.82
N TYR A 4 52.41 -24.84 -17.56
CA TYR A 4 51.10 -24.86 -16.87
C TYR A 4 50.29 -23.59 -17.28
N VAL A 5 49.27 -23.76 -18.08
CA VAL A 5 48.33 -22.70 -18.38
C VAL A 5 47.35 -22.56 -17.21
N ARG A 6 47.47 -21.46 -16.45
CA ARG A 6 46.58 -21.12 -15.34
C ARG A 6 45.27 -20.56 -15.89
N ILE A 7 44.26 -21.40 -15.96
CA ILE A 7 42.89 -20.96 -16.35
C ILE A 7 42.30 -20.24 -15.13
N HIS A 8 42.12 -18.92 -15.24
CA HIS A 8 41.39 -18.14 -14.25
C HIS A 8 39.90 -18.36 -14.48
N PRO A 9 39.13 -18.81 -13.47
CA PRO A 9 37.67 -18.90 -13.62
C PRO A 9 37.11 -17.50 -13.81
N ARG A 10 36.47 -17.25 -14.95
CA ARG A 10 35.65 -16.05 -15.15
C ARG A 10 34.59 -16.05 -14.07
N LYS A 11 34.58 -15.01 -13.20
CA LYS A 11 33.47 -14.72 -12.32
C LYS A 11 32.24 -14.47 -13.20
N VAL A 12 31.39 -15.45 -13.36
CA VAL A 12 30.06 -15.29 -13.93
C VAL A 12 29.30 -14.45 -12.89
N ALA A 13 29.03 -13.19 -13.23
CA ALA A 13 28.17 -12.37 -12.41
C ALA A 13 26.81 -13.08 -12.34
N ALA A 14 26.36 -13.40 -11.13
CA ALA A 14 25.03 -13.94 -10.91
C ALA A 14 24.00 -13.04 -11.61
N PRO A 15 22.99 -13.60 -12.32
CA PRO A 15 21.97 -12.80 -12.95
C PRO A 15 21.33 -11.95 -11.84
N ARG A 16 21.40 -10.63 -11.97
CA ARG A 16 20.62 -9.72 -11.14
C ARG A 16 19.16 -10.04 -11.50
N LEU A 17 18.49 -10.73 -10.61
CA LEU A 17 17.03 -10.85 -10.67
C LEU A 17 16.51 -9.40 -10.61
N THR A 18 16.17 -8.86 -11.76
CA THR A 18 15.49 -7.57 -11.85
C THR A 18 14.09 -7.80 -11.33
N CYS A 19 13.91 -7.60 -10.03
CA CYS A 19 12.60 -7.57 -9.41
C CYS A 19 11.76 -6.53 -10.16
N ASN A 20 10.53 -6.90 -10.54
CA ASN A 20 9.58 -5.93 -11.07
C ASN A 20 9.47 -4.80 -10.02
N PRO A 21 9.71 -3.52 -10.39
CA PRO A 21 9.70 -2.41 -9.45
C PRO A 21 8.44 -2.37 -8.57
N VAL A 22 7.28 -2.71 -9.13
CA VAL A 22 6.00 -2.75 -8.42
C VAL A 22 5.98 -3.83 -7.34
N ILE A 23 6.41 -5.06 -7.65
CA ILE A 23 6.46 -6.19 -6.69
C ILE A 23 7.44 -5.87 -5.55
N CYS A 24 8.53 -5.17 -5.85
CA CYS A 24 9.48 -4.73 -4.82
C CYS A 24 8.92 -3.63 -3.91
N LEU A 25 8.00 -2.79 -4.40
CA LEU A 25 7.34 -1.76 -3.60
C LEU A 25 6.37 -2.36 -2.58
N GLU A 26 5.57 -3.34 -2.99
CA GLU A 26 4.61 -4.04 -2.12
C GLU A 26 5.31 -4.63 -0.88
N GLY A 27 6.51 -5.18 -1.05
CA GLY A 27 7.30 -5.77 0.03
C GLY A 27 7.94 -4.78 1.00
N LYS A 28 7.95 -3.48 0.70
CA LYS A 28 8.60 -2.45 1.51
C LYS A 28 7.65 -1.59 2.32
N MET A 29 6.35 -1.74 2.12
CA MET A 29 5.33 -0.90 2.75
C MET A 29 4.46 -1.66 3.74
N LEU A 30 4.08 -0.99 4.82
CA LEU A 30 2.97 -1.37 5.69
C LEU A 30 1.83 -0.39 5.48
N ARG A 31 0.67 -0.89 5.03
CA ARG A 31 -0.52 -0.07 4.78
C ARG A 31 -1.42 -0.04 6.02
N LEU A 32 -2.27 0.99 6.09
CA LEU A 32 -3.37 1.07 7.05
C LEU A 32 -4.70 1.01 6.31
N HIS A 33 -5.60 0.19 6.81
CA HIS A 33 -6.97 0.10 6.36
C HIS A 33 -7.91 0.17 7.54
N VAL A 34 -8.73 1.22 7.62
CA VAL A 34 -9.76 1.37 8.65
C VAL A 34 -11.12 1.25 7.98
N ILE A 35 -11.96 0.34 8.48
CA ILE A 35 -13.26 0.00 7.92
C ILE A 35 -14.34 0.42 8.91
N ALA A 36 -15.26 1.27 8.50
CA ALA A 36 -16.38 1.70 9.34
C ALA A 36 -17.40 0.59 9.56
N ASN A 37 -18.15 0.66 10.66
CA ASN A 37 -19.28 -0.25 10.91
C ASN A 37 -20.34 -0.15 9.82
N SER A 38 -20.73 1.09 9.45
CA SER A 38 -21.68 1.37 8.35
C SER A 38 -21.34 2.67 7.61
N ASP A 39 -22.19 3.04 6.65
CA ASP A 39 -22.06 4.30 5.90
C ASP A 39 -22.81 5.47 6.53
N SER A 40 -23.30 5.35 7.77
CA SER A 40 -23.89 6.47 8.49
C SER A 40 -22.83 7.57 8.73
N ASP A 41 -23.26 8.83 8.74
CA ASP A 41 -22.35 9.96 9.02
C ASP A 41 -21.65 9.82 10.38
N THR A 42 -22.33 9.22 11.36
CA THR A 42 -21.78 8.95 12.68
C THR A 42 -20.64 7.92 12.58
N ASP A 43 -20.87 6.77 11.94
CA ASP A 43 -19.87 5.72 11.80
C ASP A 43 -18.68 6.17 10.95
N GLN A 44 -18.94 7.00 9.93
CA GLN A 44 -17.86 7.58 9.13
C GLN A 44 -17.01 8.56 9.96
N SER A 45 -17.63 9.36 10.82
CA SER A 45 -16.91 10.25 11.75
C SER A 45 -16.12 9.47 12.80
N LEU A 46 -16.70 8.42 13.37
CA LEU A 46 -16.05 7.53 14.33
C LEU A 46 -14.85 6.79 13.70
N LYS A 47 -14.98 6.31 12.47
CA LYS A 47 -13.86 5.74 11.72
C LYS A 47 -12.67 6.69 11.64
N LEU A 48 -12.91 7.98 11.36
CA LEU A 48 -11.84 8.98 11.30
C LEU A 48 -11.20 9.21 12.68
N ALA A 49 -11.98 9.25 13.74
CA ALA A 49 -11.46 9.36 15.10
C ALA A 49 -10.60 8.14 15.49
N VAL A 50 -11.05 6.93 15.16
CA VAL A 50 -10.28 5.68 15.37
C VAL A 50 -8.99 5.70 14.57
N ARG A 51 -9.02 6.12 13.30
CA ARG A 51 -7.82 6.32 12.47
C ARG A 51 -6.81 7.21 13.18
N ASP A 52 -7.25 8.37 13.68
CA ASP A 52 -6.37 9.35 14.33
C ASP A 52 -5.77 8.79 15.62
N THR A 53 -6.55 8.01 16.37
CA THR A 53 -6.08 7.29 17.56
C THR A 53 -5.00 6.28 17.21
N VAL A 54 -5.18 5.49 16.15
CA VAL A 54 -4.20 4.50 15.67
C VAL A 54 -2.92 5.19 15.22
N LEU A 55 -3.04 6.25 14.40
CA LEU A 55 -1.89 7.02 13.92
C LEU A 55 -1.11 7.68 15.07
N LYS A 56 -1.79 8.22 16.08
CA LYS A 56 -1.16 8.81 17.25
C LYS A 56 -0.39 7.78 18.07
N ASN A 57 -0.92 6.57 18.24
CA ASN A 57 -0.28 5.51 19.04
C ASN A 57 0.90 4.84 18.34
N LEU A 58 0.91 4.83 17.01
CA LEU A 58 1.95 4.18 16.20
C LEU A 58 2.95 5.19 15.62
N GLY A 59 2.53 6.39 15.21
CA GLY A 59 3.30 7.29 14.38
C GLY A 59 4.73 7.55 14.88
N GLU A 60 4.89 8.00 16.11
CA GLU A 60 6.22 8.26 16.70
C GLU A 60 7.11 7.01 16.79
N LYS A 61 6.51 5.81 16.88
CA LYS A 61 7.25 4.54 17.00
C LYS A 61 7.66 4.01 15.65
N LEU A 62 6.92 4.34 14.61
CA LEU A 62 7.20 3.92 13.24
C LEU A 62 8.18 4.84 12.52
N ASP A 63 8.31 6.08 12.97
CA ASP A 63 9.19 7.10 12.41
C ASP A 63 10.69 6.72 12.49
N GLY A 64 11.07 5.88 13.46
CA GLY A 64 12.45 5.39 13.63
C GLY A 64 12.72 4.00 13.05
N CYS A 65 11.75 3.36 12.39
CA CYS A 65 11.92 2.00 11.89
C CYS A 65 12.88 1.95 10.69
N ALA A 66 13.77 0.96 10.72
CA ALA A 66 14.72 0.74 9.63
C ALA A 66 14.04 0.11 8.39
N ASP A 67 12.98 -0.67 8.60
CA ASP A 67 12.26 -1.34 7.51
C ASP A 67 10.81 -1.70 7.90
N ARG A 68 10.07 -2.21 6.91
CA ARG A 68 8.69 -2.69 7.08
C ARG A 68 8.55 -3.79 8.12
N PHE A 69 9.52 -4.69 8.27
CA PHE A 69 9.41 -5.81 9.19
C PHE A 69 9.46 -5.35 10.65
N GLU A 70 10.28 -4.35 10.93
CA GLU A 70 10.32 -3.70 12.23
C GLU A 70 9.00 -2.98 12.52
N ALA A 71 8.47 -2.23 11.55
CA ALA A 71 7.18 -1.56 11.66
C ALA A 71 6.02 -2.55 11.91
N GLU A 72 6.00 -3.68 11.20
CA GLU A 72 5.02 -4.75 11.37
C GLU A 72 5.13 -5.41 12.74
N THR A 73 6.35 -5.64 13.22
CA THR A 73 6.60 -6.19 14.56
C THR A 73 6.10 -5.26 15.66
N ILE A 74 6.33 -3.94 15.52
CA ILE A 74 5.83 -2.94 16.47
C ILE A 74 4.29 -2.93 16.46
N ALA A 75 3.67 -2.96 15.28
CA ALA A 75 2.23 -2.98 15.14
C ALA A 75 1.60 -4.24 15.77
N GLU A 76 2.21 -5.42 15.55
CA GLU A 76 1.74 -6.68 16.16
C GLU A 76 1.86 -6.65 17.68
N ASN A 77 2.98 -6.18 18.23
CA ASN A 77 3.19 -6.06 19.68
C ASN A 77 2.23 -5.05 20.33
N LYS A 78 1.70 -4.11 19.57
CA LYS A 78 0.79 -3.07 20.03
C LYS A 78 -0.68 -3.37 19.77
N LYS A 79 -0.98 -4.48 19.14
CA LYS A 79 -2.31 -4.83 18.65
C LYS A 79 -3.40 -4.73 19.72
N GLU A 80 -3.16 -5.29 20.90
CA GLU A 80 -4.11 -5.27 22.02
C GLU A 80 -4.31 -3.84 22.56
N GLU A 81 -3.21 -3.07 22.70
CA GLU A 81 -3.26 -1.68 23.14
C GLU A 81 -4.02 -0.81 22.13
N LEU A 82 -3.81 -1.03 20.83
CA LEU A 82 -4.51 -0.34 19.76
C LEU A 82 -6.01 -0.66 19.73
N CYS A 83 -6.39 -1.93 19.93
CA CYS A 83 -7.79 -2.34 20.06
C CYS A 83 -8.47 -1.58 21.21
N ALA A 84 -7.88 -1.64 22.40
CA ALA A 84 -8.44 -0.98 23.57
C ALA A 84 -8.55 0.56 23.39
N ALA A 85 -7.55 1.19 22.79
CA ALA A 85 -7.57 2.63 22.50
C ALA A 85 -8.64 3.01 21.45
N ALA A 86 -8.82 2.17 20.43
CA ALA A 86 -9.85 2.36 19.42
C ALA A 86 -11.26 2.20 19.98
N GLU A 87 -11.52 1.17 20.80
CA GLU A 87 -12.79 0.96 21.49
C GLU A 87 -13.12 2.09 22.46
N GLU A 88 -12.11 2.60 23.19
CA GLU A 88 -12.30 3.77 24.04
C GLU A 88 -12.69 5.02 23.24
N THR A 89 -12.07 5.19 22.06
CA THR A 89 -12.43 6.27 21.12
C THR A 89 -13.89 6.15 20.65
N LEU A 90 -14.35 4.93 20.35
CA LEU A 90 -15.74 4.66 19.96
C LEU A 90 -16.70 4.97 21.10
N ARG A 91 -16.40 4.55 22.34
CA ARG A 91 -17.23 4.84 23.54
C ARG A 91 -17.36 6.34 23.79
N GLN A 92 -16.27 7.08 23.66
CA GLN A 92 -16.30 8.55 23.78
C GLN A 92 -17.15 9.20 22.70
N GLY A 93 -17.25 8.58 21.51
CA GLY A 93 -18.13 8.99 20.43
C GLY A 93 -19.55 8.43 20.50
N GLY A 94 -19.89 7.67 21.57
CA GLY A 94 -21.23 7.13 21.81
C GLY A 94 -21.55 5.83 21.08
N SER A 95 -20.52 5.05 20.68
CA SER A 95 -20.68 3.72 20.10
C SER A 95 -20.04 2.65 21.01
N ASP A 96 -20.74 1.52 21.14
CA ASP A 96 -20.27 0.32 21.83
C ASP A 96 -19.80 -0.77 20.83
N ASP A 97 -19.50 -0.41 19.59
CA ASP A 97 -19.01 -1.35 18.58
C ASP A 97 -17.65 -1.93 18.97
N ASP A 98 -17.46 -3.22 18.74
CA ASP A 98 -16.17 -3.90 18.90
C ASP A 98 -15.17 -3.46 17.83
N VAL A 99 -13.89 -3.51 18.17
CA VAL A 99 -12.79 -3.30 17.21
C VAL A 99 -11.99 -4.59 17.03
N ARG A 100 -11.76 -4.96 15.79
CA ARG A 100 -10.83 -6.05 15.44
C ARG A 100 -9.65 -5.50 14.67
N ILE A 101 -8.44 -5.90 15.06
CA ILE A 101 -7.22 -5.55 14.34
C ILE A 101 -6.63 -6.83 13.76
N GLU A 102 -6.32 -6.79 12.48
CA GLU A 102 -5.71 -7.89 11.74
C GLU A 102 -4.48 -7.37 10.99
N ILE A 103 -3.38 -8.14 11.03
CA ILE A 103 -2.18 -7.84 10.26
C ILE A 103 -1.97 -8.96 9.24
N GLY A 104 -1.80 -8.58 7.97
CA GLY A 104 -1.65 -9.56 6.91
C GLY A 104 -1.62 -8.94 5.53
N LYS A 105 -1.63 -9.80 4.52
CA LYS A 105 -1.64 -9.36 3.12
C LYS A 105 -3.05 -9.02 2.67
N GLU A 106 -3.17 -7.88 1.96
CA GLU A 106 -4.42 -7.38 1.44
C GLU A 106 -4.21 -6.74 0.08
N TYR A 107 -5.19 -6.89 -0.81
CA TYR A 107 -5.18 -6.23 -2.11
C TYR A 107 -5.69 -4.79 -1.99
N TYR A 108 -4.93 -3.87 -2.56
CA TYR A 108 -5.27 -2.45 -2.65
C TYR A 108 -5.43 -2.04 -4.12
N PRO A 109 -6.46 -1.31 -4.48
CA PRO A 109 -6.52 -0.65 -5.79
C PRO A 109 -5.48 0.49 -5.83
N THR A 110 -5.23 1.03 -7.03
CA THR A 110 -4.37 2.22 -7.18
C THR A 110 -4.91 3.37 -6.35
N ARG A 111 -4.06 3.98 -5.53
CA ARG A 111 -4.41 5.16 -4.73
C ARG A 111 -3.40 6.28 -4.97
N ILE A 112 -3.90 7.52 -4.92
CA ILE A 112 -3.09 8.73 -5.07
C ILE A 112 -3.20 9.51 -3.76
N TYR A 113 -2.06 9.76 -3.16
CA TYR A 113 -1.87 10.64 -2.01
C TYR A 113 -1.08 11.86 -2.49
N GLU A 114 -1.03 12.94 -1.74
CA GLU A 114 -0.34 14.17 -2.12
C GLU A 114 1.00 13.94 -2.86
N GLY A 115 0.97 13.98 -4.19
CA GLY A 115 2.14 13.76 -5.05
C GLY A 115 2.67 12.31 -5.13
N VAL A 116 2.06 11.35 -4.43
CA VAL A 116 2.47 9.95 -4.42
C VAL A 116 1.39 9.06 -5.00
N ARG A 117 1.73 8.29 -6.03
CA ARG A 117 0.85 7.29 -6.63
C ARG A 117 1.29 5.88 -6.23
N LEU A 118 0.48 5.21 -5.43
CA LEU A 118 0.69 3.80 -5.10
C LEU A 118 -0.04 2.91 -6.10
N PRO A 119 0.66 2.02 -6.79
CA PRO A 119 0.03 1.11 -7.76
C PRO A 119 -0.89 0.10 -7.05
N ALA A 120 -1.86 -0.43 -7.80
CA ALA A 120 -2.64 -1.57 -7.34
C ALA A 120 -1.73 -2.77 -7.09
N GLY A 121 -1.99 -3.51 -6.01
CA GLY A 121 -1.19 -4.67 -5.65
C GLY A 121 -1.53 -5.22 -4.27
N THR A 122 -0.79 -6.27 -3.86
CA THR A 122 -0.97 -6.94 -2.57
C THR A 122 0.08 -6.48 -1.57
N TYR A 123 -0.32 -5.67 -0.63
CA TYR A 123 0.54 -5.08 0.40
C TYR A 123 0.35 -5.78 1.75
N ASN A 124 1.35 -5.66 2.63
CA ASN A 124 1.11 -5.91 4.04
C ASN A 124 0.29 -4.76 4.63
N SER A 125 -0.69 -5.10 5.44
CA SER A 125 -1.71 -4.19 5.93
C SER A 125 -2.01 -4.42 7.40
N LEU A 126 -2.12 -3.34 8.16
CA LEU A 126 -2.82 -3.29 9.43
C LEU A 126 -4.26 -2.90 9.13
N ARG A 127 -5.20 -3.82 9.34
CA ARG A 127 -6.64 -3.58 9.17
C ARG A 127 -7.28 -3.35 10.52
N VAL A 128 -8.05 -2.28 10.65
CA VAL A 128 -8.85 -1.93 11.81
C VAL A 128 -10.31 -2.01 11.37
N ILE A 129 -11.04 -2.99 11.88
CA ILE A 129 -12.41 -3.28 11.49
C ILE A 129 -13.32 -2.90 12.66
N ILE A 130 -14.21 -1.94 12.45
CA ILE A 130 -15.16 -1.44 13.43
C ILE A 130 -16.48 -2.18 13.24
N GLY A 131 -17.00 -2.80 14.28
CA GLY A 131 -18.27 -3.51 14.29
C GLY A 131 -18.37 -4.53 13.15
N ASN A 132 -19.35 -4.36 12.26
CA ASN A 132 -19.61 -5.25 11.13
C ASN A 132 -18.63 -5.03 9.96
N GLY A 133 -17.90 -3.91 9.91
CA GLY A 133 -17.00 -3.59 8.81
C GLY A 133 -17.72 -3.45 7.46
N ALA A 134 -18.95 -2.94 7.46
CA ALA A 134 -19.81 -2.85 6.28
C ALA A 134 -19.82 -1.46 5.62
N GLY A 135 -19.12 -0.50 6.22
CA GLY A 135 -19.06 0.88 5.74
C GLY A 135 -17.84 1.18 4.86
N HIS A 136 -17.77 2.44 4.39
CA HIS A 136 -16.69 2.91 3.55
C HIS A 136 -15.32 2.83 4.24
N ASN A 137 -14.32 2.54 3.43
CA ASN A 137 -12.94 2.31 3.81
C ASN A 137 -12.12 3.60 3.90
N TRP A 138 -11.14 3.62 4.80
CA TRP A 138 -10.04 4.56 4.80
C TRP A 138 -8.74 3.84 4.57
N TRP A 139 -7.94 4.28 3.60
CA TRP A 139 -6.66 3.67 3.27
C TRP A 139 -5.50 4.66 3.38
N CYS A 140 -4.41 4.22 4.01
CA CYS A 140 -3.20 5.01 4.14
C CYS A 140 -1.93 4.16 4.11
N VAL A 141 -0.77 4.78 4.40
CA VAL A 141 0.54 4.13 4.53
C VAL A 141 1.09 4.40 5.91
N LEU A 142 1.34 3.34 6.70
CA LEU A 142 1.95 3.44 8.02
C LEU A 142 3.47 3.47 7.96
N PHE A 143 4.05 2.72 7.03
CA PHE A 143 5.49 2.72 6.80
C PHE A 143 5.78 2.65 5.29
N PRO A 144 6.61 3.55 4.72
CA PRO A 144 7.07 4.80 5.37
C PRO A 144 5.91 5.68 5.87
N VAL A 145 6.16 6.54 6.83
CA VAL A 145 5.10 7.36 7.45
C VAL A 145 4.64 8.45 6.48
N LEU A 146 3.51 8.23 5.80
CA LEU A 146 2.95 9.21 4.85
C LEU A 146 1.62 9.83 5.33
N CYS A 147 1.12 9.39 6.48
CA CYS A 147 -0.24 9.71 6.92
C CYS A 147 -0.32 10.76 8.02
N THR A 148 0.78 11.33 8.43
CA THR A 148 0.82 12.34 9.49
C THR A 148 1.15 13.71 8.90
N SER A 149 0.56 14.76 9.48
CA SER A 149 0.86 16.16 9.11
C SER A 149 2.30 16.59 9.40
N SER A 150 3.07 15.76 10.09
CA SER A 150 4.49 15.95 10.37
C SER A 150 5.41 15.14 9.47
N ALA A 151 4.86 14.43 8.47
CA ALA A 151 5.68 13.75 7.48
C ALA A 151 6.56 14.77 6.74
N SER A 152 7.84 14.44 6.60
CA SER A 152 8.81 15.14 5.75
C SER A 152 8.35 15.07 4.30
N GLU A 153 9.09 15.71 3.40
CA GLU A 153 8.83 15.54 1.96
C GLU A 153 8.80 14.04 1.60
N PRO A 154 7.80 13.55 0.86
CA PRO A 154 7.64 12.12 0.56
C PRO A 154 8.89 11.44 0.01
N ASN A 155 9.73 12.18 -0.72
CA ASN A 155 10.99 11.68 -1.27
C ASN A 155 12.02 11.35 -0.19
N GLU A 156 12.07 12.10 0.90
CA GLU A 156 12.96 11.87 2.03
C GLU A 156 12.52 10.62 2.79
N GLU A 157 11.25 10.51 3.12
CA GLU A 157 10.65 9.35 3.78
C GLU A 157 10.92 8.04 3.03
N PHE A 158 10.75 8.04 1.71
CA PHE A 158 11.07 6.87 0.89
C PHE A 158 12.56 6.56 0.86
N THR A 159 13.42 7.58 0.86
CA THR A 159 14.87 7.37 0.85
C THR A 159 15.33 6.74 2.15
N ASP A 160 14.85 7.23 3.28
CA ASP A 160 15.19 6.72 4.62
C ASP A 160 14.66 5.30 4.84
N ALA A 161 13.49 4.99 4.29
CA ALA A 161 12.96 3.63 4.25
C ALA A 161 13.65 2.70 3.22
N GLY A 162 14.78 3.13 2.64
CA GLY A 162 15.61 2.31 1.74
C GLY A 162 15.03 2.08 0.35
N PHE A 163 14.18 2.97 -0.15
CA PHE A 163 13.73 2.92 -1.54
C PHE A 163 14.81 3.44 -2.48
N THR A 164 14.94 2.80 -3.63
CA THR A 164 15.89 3.25 -4.66
C THR A 164 15.32 4.47 -5.40
N PRO A 165 16.18 5.34 -5.97
CA PRO A 165 15.72 6.49 -6.77
C PRO A 165 14.74 6.11 -7.88
N GLY A 166 14.91 4.93 -8.50
CA GLY A 166 13.99 4.41 -9.52
C GLY A 166 12.62 4.04 -8.96
N GLN A 167 12.55 3.52 -7.73
CA GLN A 167 11.28 3.23 -7.04
C GLN A 167 10.56 4.51 -6.65
N ILE A 168 11.28 5.48 -6.09
CA ILE A 168 10.74 6.79 -5.72
C ILE A 168 10.15 7.48 -6.96
N LYS A 169 10.88 7.48 -8.06
CA LYS A 169 10.42 8.04 -9.33
C LYS A 169 9.09 7.43 -9.80
N VAL A 170 8.93 6.11 -9.70
CA VAL A 170 7.66 5.42 -10.04
C VAL A 170 6.50 5.87 -9.15
N LEU A 171 6.76 6.18 -7.89
CA LEU A 171 5.76 6.60 -6.91
C LEU A 171 5.37 8.07 -7.06
N THR A 172 6.33 8.94 -7.38
CA THR A 172 6.14 10.41 -7.37
C THR A 172 5.90 11.02 -8.75
N GLU A 173 6.26 10.33 -9.85
CA GLU A 173 5.88 10.78 -11.18
C GLU A 173 4.40 10.47 -11.45
N THR A 174 3.56 11.46 -11.21
CA THR A 174 2.10 11.39 -11.40
C THR A 174 1.65 11.43 -12.86
N GLU A 175 2.58 11.61 -13.81
CA GLU A 175 2.25 11.46 -15.22
C GLU A 175 1.80 10.03 -15.52
N LYS A 176 0.66 9.90 -16.21
CA LYS A 176 0.08 8.62 -16.62
C LYS A 176 1.19 7.72 -17.16
N PRO A 177 1.47 6.56 -16.55
CA PRO A 177 2.51 5.68 -17.08
C PRO A 177 2.12 5.30 -18.50
N LYS A 178 2.91 5.67 -19.47
CA LYS A 178 2.80 5.22 -20.86
C LYS A 178 3.28 3.76 -20.98
N TYR A 179 2.78 2.88 -20.10
CA TYR A 179 2.97 1.45 -20.28
C TYR A 179 1.85 0.94 -21.18
N VAL A 180 2.08 1.04 -22.47
CA VAL A 180 1.33 0.22 -23.42
C VAL A 180 1.84 -1.21 -23.22
N LEU A 181 1.08 -2.03 -22.50
CA LEU A 181 1.30 -3.47 -22.47
C LEU A 181 1.04 -4.00 -23.89
N LYS A 182 2.07 -4.02 -24.72
CA LYS A 182 2.03 -4.71 -26.00
C LYS A 182 2.09 -6.21 -25.71
N PHE A 183 0.93 -6.83 -25.56
CA PHE A 183 0.83 -8.28 -25.63
C PHE A 183 1.09 -8.70 -27.09
N LYS A 184 2.32 -9.07 -27.40
CA LYS A 184 2.71 -9.62 -28.72
C LYS A 184 1.88 -10.84 -29.15
N ILE A 185 1.15 -11.45 -28.23
CA ILE A 185 0.31 -12.63 -28.46
C ILE A 185 -0.99 -12.27 -29.20
N LEU A 186 -1.51 -11.04 -29.05
CA LEU A 186 -2.74 -10.63 -29.73
C LEU A 186 -2.54 -10.23 -31.19
N GLU A 187 -1.32 -9.87 -31.60
CA GLU A 187 -1.04 -9.57 -33.02
C GLU A 187 -1.04 -10.83 -33.89
N PHE A 188 -0.84 -12.02 -33.30
CA PHE A 188 -0.82 -13.28 -34.05
C PHE A 188 -2.23 -13.80 -34.36
N PHE A 189 -3.24 -13.43 -33.58
CA PHE A 189 -4.63 -13.83 -33.82
C PHE A 189 -5.47 -12.79 -34.56
N GLY A 190 -4.98 -11.58 -34.75
CA GLY A 190 -5.67 -10.50 -35.47
C GLY A 190 -5.71 -10.67 -36.98
N SER A 191 -4.95 -11.62 -37.56
CA SER A 191 -4.93 -11.87 -39.01
C SER A 191 -5.89 -12.97 -39.47
N LEU A 192 -6.67 -13.60 -38.59
CA LEU A 192 -7.52 -14.74 -38.89
C LEU A 192 -9.00 -14.53 -38.49
N GLY A 193 -9.59 -13.39 -38.76
CA GLY A 193 -11.03 -13.30 -38.54
C GLY A 193 -11.59 -11.90 -38.62
N HIS A 194 -12.01 -11.53 -39.79
CA HIS A 194 -12.95 -10.43 -39.96
C HIS A 194 -14.32 -10.85 -39.48
N LYS A 195 -14.85 -10.20 -38.43
CA LYS A 195 -16.23 -9.71 -38.37
C LYS A 195 -16.50 -8.95 -37.07
N ASN A 196 -17.16 -7.82 -37.27
CA ASN A 196 -17.67 -6.86 -36.28
C ASN A 196 -18.43 -7.51 -35.13
N GLU A 197 -18.12 -7.06 -33.89
CA GLU A 197 -19.15 -6.71 -32.91
C GLU A 197 -18.52 -5.79 -31.87
N GLU A 198 -19.09 -4.60 -31.74
CA GLU A 198 -18.86 -3.67 -30.64
C GLU A 198 -19.32 -4.34 -29.34
N SER A 199 -18.41 -4.81 -28.52
CA SER A 199 -18.69 -5.15 -27.14
C SER A 199 -18.18 -4.04 -26.23
N LYS A 200 -19.12 -3.25 -25.79
CA LYS A 200 -19.04 -2.26 -24.71
C LYS A 200 -18.53 -2.97 -23.44
N SER A 201 -17.24 -2.82 -23.14
CA SER A 201 -16.67 -3.28 -21.89
C SER A 201 -17.17 -2.34 -20.78
N THR A 202 -18.14 -2.82 -20.02
CA THR A 202 -18.51 -2.25 -18.73
C THR A 202 -17.39 -2.58 -17.75
N GLU A 203 -16.57 -1.59 -17.44
CA GLU A 203 -15.74 -1.63 -16.23
C GLU A 203 -16.67 -1.76 -15.01
N PRO A 204 -16.34 -2.59 -14.01
CA PRO A 204 -17.08 -2.57 -12.76
C PRO A 204 -16.88 -1.20 -12.12
N GLU A 205 -17.94 -0.46 -11.93
CA GLU A 205 -17.95 0.78 -11.16
C GLU A 205 -17.49 0.46 -9.73
N ASP A 206 -16.25 0.83 -9.41
CA ASP A 206 -15.74 0.85 -8.04
C ASP A 206 -16.46 2.00 -7.32
N LYS A 207 -17.47 1.64 -6.49
CA LYS A 207 -18.28 2.60 -5.74
C LYS A 207 -17.50 3.35 -4.65
N ASP A 208 -16.18 3.18 -4.59
CA ASP A 208 -15.33 3.77 -3.58
C ASP A 208 -14.39 4.84 -4.17
N SER A 209 -14.94 5.76 -4.96
CA SER A 209 -14.22 6.91 -5.52
C SER A 209 -13.96 7.99 -4.45
N GLY A 210 -13.40 7.61 -3.32
CA GLY A 210 -12.91 8.54 -2.32
C GLY A 210 -11.55 9.09 -2.73
N VAL A 211 -11.51 10.14 -3.55
CA VAL A 211 -10.33 11.01 -3.63
C VAL A 211 -10.26 11.76 -2.31
N ILE A 212 -9.43 11.27 -1.39
CA ILE A 212 -9.20 11.96 -0.12
C ILE A 212 -8.05 12.94 -0.35
N ILE A 213 -8.43 14.19 -0.64
CA ILE A 213 -7.53 15.34 -0.53
C ILE A 213 -7.45 15.65 0.96
N GLN A 214 -6.35 15.25 1.61
CA GLN A 214 -6.03 15.77 2.94
C GLN A 214 -5.54 17.20 2.77
N LYS A 215 -6.26 18.15 3.39
CA LYS A 215 -5.71 19.47 3.73
C LYS A 215 -5.08 19.41 5.11
#